data_544c2b34b2f7139113efcb8b5874ab42
#
_entry.id   544c2b34b2f7139113efcb8b5874ab42
#
_cell.length_a   1.000
_cell.length_b   1.000
_cell.length_c   1.000
_cell.angle_alpha   90.00
_cell.angle_beta   90.00
_cell.angle_gamma   90.00
#
_symmetry.space_group_name_H-M   'P 1'
#
loop_
_entity.id
_entity.type
_entity.pdbx_description
1 polymer ?
#
loop_
_entity_poly.entity_id
_entity_poly.type
_entity_poly.pdbx_seq_one_letter_code
_entity_poly.pdbx_strand_id
1 'polypeptide(L)'
;MKADFMERIDFASAPVSAIERRLLRIADCERRVAAAEAALEHELAPRYSDWADLERIYAAFCNSPHADVTPVERRERFVLIALLLFAPGALLGRSVPRGMGRELSRVLGESKFAVSRCLSSLPLRYRLYMRRKADLWLRDVTERLHNEERGL
;
A
#
# COMPACT_ATOMS: atom_id res chain seq x y z
N MET A 1 -8.96 8.47 -33.90
CA MET A 1 -9.70 9.44 -34.66
C MET A 1 -10.50 10.42 -33.82
N LYS A 2 -11.25 9.99 -32.86
CA LYS A 2 -12.00 10.92 -32.01
C LYS A 2 -11.11 11.77 -31.13
N ALA A 3 -10.05 11.19 -30.58
CA ALA A 3 -9.07 11.94 -29.84
C ALA A 3 -8.38 12.98 -30.72
N ASP A 4 -8.00 12.58 -31.92
CA ASP A 4 -7.39 13.48 -32.89
C ASP A 4 -8.30 14.64 -33.24
N PHE A 5 -9.59 14.34 -33.36
CA PHE A 5 -10.57 15.38 -33.59
C PHE A 5 -10.58 16.40 -32.46
N MET A 6 -10.52 15.93 -31.22
CA MET A 6 -10.50 16.80 -30.05
C MET A 6 -9.26 17.70 -30.04
N GLU A 7 -8.12 17.17 -30.43
CA GLU A 7 -6.89 17.91 -30.50
C GLU A 7 -6.88 18.95 -31.63
N ARG A 8 -7.58 18.64 -32.70
CA ARG A 8 -7.65 19.54 -33.84
C ARG A 8 -8.65 20.68 -33.68
N ILE A 9 -9.44 20.66 -32.60
CA ILE A 9 -10.37 21.75 -32.35
C ILE A 9 -9.57 23.00 -32.00
N ASP A 10 -9.78 24.04 -32.79
CA ASP A 10 -9.28 25.36 -32.49
C ASP A 10 -10.14 25.96 -31.37
N PHE A 11 -9.56 26.10 -30.19
CA PHE A 11 -10.28 26.65 -29.05
C PHE A 11 -10.76 28.11 -29.29
N ALA A 12 -10.10 28.86 -30.14
CA ALA A 12 -10.53 30.22 -30.46
C ALA A 12 -11.86 30.24 -31.23
N SER A 13 -12.13 29.21 -32.01
CA SER A 13 -13.37 29.07 -32.77
C SER A 13 -14.39 28.12 -32.18
N ALA A 14 -14.03 27.39 -31.12
CA ALA A 14 -14.93 26.45 -30.47
C ALA A 14 -16.08 27.18 -29.76
N PRO A 15 -17.33 26.66 -29.84
CA PRO A 15 -18.44 27.22 -29.08
C PRO A 15 -18.16 27.21 -27.58
N VAL A 16 -18.51 28.27 -26.88
CA VAL A 16 -18.34 28.39 -25.43
C VAL A 16 -19.00 27.22 -24.71
N SER A 17 -20.19 26.80 -25.16
CA SER A 17 -20.90 25.67 -24.59
C SER A 17 -20.14 24.33 -24.68
N ALA A 18 -19.34 24.15 -25.75
CA ALA A 18 -18.51 22.96 -25.89
C ALA A 18 -17.33 22.98 -24.94
N ILE A 19 -16.74 24.13 -24.74
CA ILE A 19 -15.63 24.33 -23.78
C ILE A 19 -16.13 24.13 -22.36
N GLU A 20 -17.26 24.74 -22.01
CA GLU A 20 -17.89 24.58 -20.70
C GLU A 20 -18.18 23.13 -20.37
N ARG A 21 -18.75 22.38 -21.32
CA ARG A 21 -19.04 20.95 -21.12
C ARG A 21 -17.78 20.13 -20.85
N ARG A 22 -16.67 20.46 -21.49
CA ARG A 22 -15.38 19.78 -21.23
C ARG A 22 -14.85 20.11 -19.87
N LEU A 23 -14.88 21.37 -19.47
CA LEU A 23 -14.45 21.81 -18.15
C LEU A 23 -15.26 21.15 -17.06
N LEU A 24 -16.58 21.03 -17.24
CA LEU A 24 -17.47 20.35 -16.31
C LEU A 24 -17.15 18.87 -16.20
N ARG A 25 -16.81 18.21 -17.31
CA ARG A 25 -16.39 16.79 -17.26
C ARG A 25 -15.08 16.61 -16.51
N ILE A 26 -14.11 17.48 -16.72
CA ILE A 26 -12.85 17.45 -15.99
C ILE A 26 -13.11 17.64 -14.49
N ALA A 27 -13.89 18.64 -14.14
CA ALA A 27 -14.24 18.90 -12.75
C ALA A 27 -14.97 17.70 -12.10
N ASP A 28 -15.85 17.05 -12.85
CA ASP A 28 -16.55 15.85 -12.37
C ASP A 28 -15.58 14.67 -12.16
N CYS A 29 -14.66 14.46 -13.08
CA CYS A 29 -13.61 13.45 -12.92
C CYS A 29 -12.75 13.74 -11.70
N GLU A 30 -12.33 14.98 -11.50
CA GLU A 30 -11.55 15.40 -10.33
C GLU A 30 -12.30 15.12 -9.03
N ARG A 31 -13.60 15.41 -8.98
CA ARG A 31 -14.43 15.12 -7.80
C ARG A 31 -14.51 13.63 -7.52
N ARG A 32 -14.67 12.79 -8.56
CA ARG A 32 -14.71 11.34 -8.39
C ARG A 32 -13.41 10.78 -7.89
N VAL A 33 -12.29 11.27 -8.42
CA VAL A 33 -10.96 10.86 -7.96
C VAL A 33 -10.77 11.25 -6.51
N ALA A 34 -11.08 12.49 -6.14
CA ALA A 34 -10.96 12.97 -4.77
C ALA A 34 -11.83 12.15 -3.81
N ALA A 35 -13.06 11.80 -4.20
CA ALA A 35 -13.94 10.97 -3.38
C ALA A 35 -13.40 9.56 -3.22
N ALA A 36 -12.85 8.98 -4.29
CA ALA A 36 -12.22 7.65 -4.24
C ALA A 36 -10.98 7.66 -3.35
N GLU A 37 -10.17 8.69 -3.44
CA GLU A 37 -8.99 8.86 -2.59
C GLU A 37 -9.37 9.00 -1.12
N ALA A 38 -10.39 9.79 -0.81
CA ALA A 38 -10.87 9.96 0.57
C ALA A 38 -11.40 8.65 1.16
N ALA A 39 -12.15 7.88 0.37
CA ALA A 39 -12.63 6.57 0.78
C ALA A 39 -11.47 5.60 1.02
N LEU A 40 -10.48 5.63 0.14
CA LEU A 40 -9.30 4.79 0.24
C LEU A 40 -8.46 5.16 1.45
N GLU A 41 -8.32 6.42 1.77
CA GLU A 41 -7.61 6.87 2.96
C GLU A 41 -8.24 6.33 4.25
N HIS A 42 -9.55 6.30 4.29
CA HIS A 42 -10.26 5.75 5.44
C HIS A 42 -10.01 4.23 5.57
N GLU A 43 -10.07 3.50 4.46
CA GLU A 43 -9.80 2.06 4.44
C GLU A 43 -8.33 1.73 4.72
N LEU A 44 -7.42 2.64 4.35
CA LEU A 44 -5.98 2.46 4.50
C LEU A 44 -5.42 3.10 5.77
N ALA A 45 -6.25 3.38 6.75
CA ALA A 45 -5.78 3.84 8.05
C ALA A 45 -4.87 2.77 8.68
N PRO A 46 -3.72 3.17 9.25
CA PRO A 46 -2.84 2.23 9.93
C PRO A 46 -3.58 1.51 11.08
N ARG A 47 -3.40 0.20 11.17
CA ARG A 47 -3.98 -0.59 12.28
C ARG A 47 -3.09 -0.57 13.51
N TYR A 48 -1.82 -0.33 13.33
CA TYR A 48 -0.82 -0.25 14.39
C TYR A 48 0.01 1.02 14.21
N SER A 49 0.40 1.63 15.31
CA SER A 49 1.24 2.82 15.31
C SER A 49 2.44 2.70 16.27
N ASP A 50 2.42 1.72 17.15
CA ASP A 50 3.48 1.50 18.12
C ASP A 50 4.45 0.44 17.57
N TRP A 51 5.71 0.83 17.39
CA TRP A 51 6.74 -0.10 16.91
C TRP A 51 6.99 -1.27 17.85
N ALA A 52 6.59 -1.16 19.12
CA ALA A 52 6.70 -2.26 20.08
C ALA A 52 5.88 -3.49 19.64
N ASP A 53 4.82 -3.29 18.85
CA ASP A 53 4.00 -4.39 18.34
C ASP A 53 4.70 -5.17 17.23
N LEU A 54 5.74 -4.60 16.61
CA LEU A 54 6.37 -5.19 15.43
C LEU A 54 7.02 -6.55 15.74
N GLU A 55 7.65 -6.71 16.90
CA GLU A 55 8.23 -8.00 17.31
C GLU A 55 7.17 -9.08 17.49
N ARG A 56 6.06 -8.72 18.10
CA ARG A 56 4.94 -9.62 18.31
C ARG A 56 4.33 -10.06 16.97
N ILE A 57 4.20 -9.13 16.06
CA ILE A 57 3.70 -9.41 14.71
C ILE A 57 4.68 -10.31 13.96
N TYR A 58 5.98 -10.07 14.09
CA TYR A 58 6.99 -10.91 13.47
C TYR A 58 6.97 -12.32 14.04
N ALA A 59 6.81 -12.48 15.34
CA ALA A 59 6.68 -13.80 15.98
C ALA A 59 5.47 -14.56 15.44
N ALA A 60 4.33 -13.89 15.32
CA ALA A 60 3.12 -14.49 14.75
C ALA A 60 3.35 -14.90 13.28
N PHE A 61 4.02 -14.06 12.49
CA PHE A 61 4.39 -14.39 11.12
C PHE A 61 5.31 -15.61 11.06
N CYS A 62 6.36 -15.65 11.89
CA CYS A 62 7.30 -16.77 11.93
C CYS A 62 6.65 -18.09 12.30
N ASN A 63 5.57 -18.05 13.07
CA ASN A 63 4.79 -19.23 13.44
C ASN A 63 3.76 -19.62 12.37
N SER A 64 3.63 -18.84 11.33
CA SER A 64 2.73 -19.16 10.22
C SER A 64 3.47 -19.97 9.12
N PRO A 65 2.74 -20.73 8.29
CA PRO A 65 3.36 -21.45 7.19
C PRO A 65 3.97 -20.52 6.13
N HIS A 66 3.60 -19.25 6.14
CA HIS A 66 4.08 -18.26 5.16
C HIS A 66 5.53 -17.84 5.40
N ALA A 67 6.09 -18.14 6.57
CA ALA A 67 7.49 -17.89 6.90
C ALA A 67 8.42 -19.03 6.49
N ASP A 68 7.87 -20.18 6.08
CA ASP A 68 8.65 -21.34 5.65
C ASP A 68 9.07 -21.19 4.19
N VAL A 69 9.93 -20.23 3.95
CA VAL A 69 10.44 -19.85 2.63
C VAL A 69 11.90 -19.41 2.78
N THR A 70 12.52 -19.04 1.66
CA THR A 70 13.90 -18.53 1.69
C THR A 70 14.00 -17.26 2.56
N PRO A 71 15.19 -16.94 3.11
CA PRO A 71 15.37 -15.72 3.89
C PRO A 71 14.97 -14.45 3.15
N VAL A 72 15.25 -14.38 1.86
CA VAL A 72 14.86 -13.22 1.02
C VAL A 72 13.34 -13.10 0.94
N GLU A 73 12.66 -14.19 0.64
CA GLU A 73 11.20 -14.21 0.55
C GLU A 73 10.54 -13.90 1.89
N ARG A 74 11.11 -14.44 2.97
CA ARG A 74 10.62 -14.18 4.33
C ARG A 74 10.70 -12.69 4.66
N ARG A 75 11.81 -12.06 4.34
CA ARG A 75 12.00 -10.62 4.52
C ARG A 75 10.97 -9.84 3.73
N GLU A 76 10.81 -10.16 2.46
CA GLU A 76 9.86 -9.48 1.58
C GLU A 76 8.41 -9.62 2.07
N ARG A 77 8.02 -10.81 2.45
CA ARG A 77 6.68 -11.08 2.96
C ARG A 77 6.40 -10.33 4.25
N PHE A 78 7.34 -10.35 5.17
CA PHE A 78 7.16 -9.65 6.44
C PHE A 78 7.15 -8.14 6.26
N VAL A 79 8.03 -7.58 5.46
CA VAL A 79 8.03 -6.14 5.17
C VAL A 79 6.70 -5.72 4.56
N LEU A 80 6.15 -6.52 3.67
CA LEU A 80 4.85 -6.24 3.08
C LEU A 80 3.71 -6.28 4.10
N ILE A 81 3.72 -7.26 5.00
CA ILE A 81 2.75 -7.34 6.10
C ILE A 81 2.87 -6.11 7.00
N ALA A 82 4.09 -5.71 7.32
CA ALA A 82 4.35 -4.53 8.13
C ALA A 82 3.84 -3.25 7.46
N LEU A 83 4.04 -3.11 6.15
CA LEU A 83 3.49 -1.99 5.39
C LEU A 83 1.97 -1.96 5.45
N LEU A 84 1.33 -3.10 5.29
CA LEU A 84 -0.13 -3.20 5.36
C LEU A 84 -0.69 -2.82 6.73
N LEU A 85 0.04 -3.13 7.79
CA LEU A 85 -0.42 -2.87 9.17
C LEU A 85 -0.05 -1.47 9.68
N PHE A 86 1.14 -0.98 9.37
CA PHE A 86 1.66 0.28 9.92
C PHE A 86 1.62 1.44 8.94
N ALA A 87 1.67 1.19 7.66
CA ALA A 87 1.80 2.25 6.65
C ALA A 87 1.18 1.84 5.31
N PRO A 88 -0.12 1.52 5.27
CA PRO A 88 -0.74 1.07 4.02
C PRO A 88 -0.68 2.13 2.91
N GLY A 89 -0.64 3.41 3.26
CA GLY A 89 -0.48 4.48 2.30
C GLY A 89 0.81 4.41 1.48
N ALA A 90 1.86 3.81 2.04
CA ALA A 90 3.11 3.61 1.31
C ALA A 90 2.94 2.71 0.07
N LEU A 91 1.97 1.81 0.09
CA LEU A 91 1.64 0.97 -1.06
C LEU A 91 1.03 1.76 -2.22
N LEU A 92 0.55 2.96 -1.95
CA LEU A 92 0.04 3.89 -2.95
C LEU A 92 1.06 4.98 -3.34
N GLY A 93 2.30 4.81 -2.94
CA GLY A 93 3.36 5.75 -3.26
C GLY A 93 3.59 6.86 -2.24
N ARG A 94 2.92 6.81 -1.08
CA ARG A 94 3.18 7.75 0.01
C ARG A 94 4.48 7.40 0.72
N SER A 95 5.00 8.36 1.46
CA SER A 95 6.23 8.17 2.23
C SER A 95 6.06 7.13 3.32
N VAL A 96 7.11 6.35 3.53
CA VAL A 96 7.20 5.42 4.65
C VAL A 96 7.40 6.23 5.94
N PRO A 97 6.72 5.89 7.04
CA PRO A 97 6.89 6.59 8.31
C PRO A 97 8.35 6.58 8.78
N ARG A 98 8.75 7.68 9.42
CA ARG A 98 10.11 7.80 9.96
C ARG A 98 10.35 6.70 11.00
N GLY A 99 11.49 6.05 10.88
CA GLY A 99 11.91 4.99 11.82
C GLY A 99 11.47 3.58 11.42
N MET A 100 10.56 3.43 10.47
CA MET A 100 10.10 2.10 10.06
C MET A 100 11.21 1.21 9.54
N GLY A 101 12.07 1.75 8.68
CA GLY A 101 13.20 0.99 8.15
C GLY A 101 14.14 0.51 9.23
N ARG A 102 14.43 1.34 10.22
CA ARG A 102 15.27 0.98 11.36
C ARG A 102 14.63 -0.11 12.22
N GLU A 103 13.35 0.01 12.52
CA GLU A 103 12.63 -0.97 13.33
C GLU A 103 12.50 -2.31 12.61
N LEU A 104 12.22 -2.30 11.33
CA LEU A 104 12.20 -3.52 10.52
C LEU A 104 13.58 -4.19 10.48
N SER A 105 14.63 -3.42 10.29
CA SER A 105 16.01 -3.92 10.30
C SER A 105 16.32 -4.60 11.63
N ARG A 106 15.95 -3.99 12.74
CA ARG A 106 16.13 -4.52 14.08
C ARG A 106 15.40 -5.84 14.28
N VAL A 107 14.12 -5.88 13.95
CA VAL A 107 13.28 -7.06 14.17
C VAL A 107 13.69 -8.22 13.27
N LEU A 108 13.98 -7.95 12.01
CA LEU A 108 14.41 -8.97 11.06
C LEU A 108 15.86 -9.43 11.25
N GLY A 109 16.68 -8.64 11.91
CA GLY A 109 18.10 -8.90 11.98
C GLY A 109 18.80 -8.74 10.62
N GLU A 110 18.24 -7.90 9.74
CA GLU A 110 18.73 -7.65 8.39
C GLU A 110 19.36 -6.27 8.30
N SER A 111 20.20 -6.05 7.28
CA SER A 111 20.81 -4.74 7.08
C SER A 111 19.77 -3.69 6.70
N LYS A 112 20.05 -2.44 7.06
CA LYS A 112 19.21 -1.31 6.66
C LYS A 112 19.11 -1.18 5.16
N PHE A 113 20.17 -1.54 4.44
CA PHE A 113 20.18 -1.52 2.98
C PHE A 113 19.19 -2.52 2.39
N ALA A 114 19.20 -3.76 2.89
CA ALA A 114 18.28 -4.81 2.43
C ALA A 114 16.82 -4.42 2.68
N VAL A 115 16.52 -3.88 3.87
CA VAL A 115 15.18 -3.42 4.23
C VAL A 115 14.77 -2.24 3.37
N SER A 116 15.65 -1.28 3.15
CA SER A 116 15.38 -0.11 2.30
C SER A 116 15.03 -0.51 0.88
N ARG A 117 15.75 -1.49 0.32
CA ARG A 117 15.43 -2.03 -1.01
C ARG A 117 14.04 -2.65 -1.06
N CYS A 118 13.66 -3.39 -0.03
CA CYS A 118 12.31 -3.95 0.07
C CYS A 118 11.25 -2.85 0.11
N LEU A 119 11.45 -1.85 0.96
CA LEU A 119 10.52 -0.72 1.09
C LEU A 119 10.34 0.04 -0.21
N SER A 120 11.39 0.13 -1.03
CA SER A 120 11.34 0.81 -2.32
C SER A 120 10.66 -0.01 -3.42
N SER A 121 10.85 -1.32 -3.44
CA SER A 121 10.39 -2.18 -4.53
C SER A 121 9.02 -2.81 -4.29
N LEU A 122 8.67 -3.09 -3.04
CA LEU A 122 7.43 -3.81 -2.72
C LEU A 122 6.14 -3.08 -3.08
N PRO A 123 6.02 -1.75 -2.93
CA PRO A 123 4.77 -1.08 -3.27
C PRO A 123 4.30 -1.34 -4.70
N LEU A 124 5.21 -1.25 -5.67
CA LEU A 124 4.87 -1.52 -7.06
C LEU A 124 4.53 -2.99 -7.28
N ARG A 125 5.34 -3.90 -6.73
CA ARG A 125 5.12 -5.33 -6.85
C ARG A 125 3.80 -5.77 -6.23
N TYR A 126 3.45 -5.18 -5.09
CA TYR A 126 2.16 -5.42 -4.44
C TYR A 126 1.01 -5.08 -5.38
N ARG A 127 1.03 -3.88 -5.95
CA ARG A 127 -0.04 -3.42 -6.84
C ARG A 127 -0.16 -4.25 -8.11
N LEU A 128 0.96 -4.76 -8.64
CA LEU A 128 0.99 -5.50 -9.90
C LEU A 128 0.58 -6.96 -9.75
N TYR A 129 1.07 -7.67 -8.72
CA TYR A 129 0.83 -9.12 -8.66
C TYR A 129 0.83 -9.77 -7.27
N MET A 130 1.19 -9.07 -6.20
CA MET A 130 1.30 -9.68 -4.87
C MET A 130 0.05 -9.52 -4.00
N ARG A 131 -0.90 -8.73 -4.43
CA ARG A 131 -2.04 -8.31 -3.61
C ARG A 131 -2.81 -9.48 -2.99
N ARG A 132 -3.17 -10.47 -3.78
CA ARG A 132 -3.96 -11.61 -3.28
C ARG A 132 -3.19 -12.44 -2.27
N LYS A 133 -1.93 -12.70 -2.54
CA LYS A 133 -1.07 -13.45 -1.64
C LYS A 133 -0.86 -12.69 -0.33
N ALA A 134 -0.60 -11.40 -0.42
CA ALA A 134 -0.40 -10.54 0.74
C ALA A 134 -1.64 -10.48 1.63
N ASP A 135 -2.82 -10.42 1.05
CA ASP A 135 -4.08 -10.43 1.80
C ASP A 135 -4.23 -11.73 2.58
N LEU A 136 -3.85 -12.86 2.00
CA LEU A 136 -3.86 -14.14 2.68
C LEU A 136 -2.87 -14.18 3.85
N TRP A 137 -1.64 -13.72 3.62
CA TRP A 137 -0.61 -13.68 4.67
C TRP A 137 -1.05 -12.78 5.83
N LEU A 138 -1.58 -11.61 5.49
CA LEU A 138 -2.05 -10.64 6.47
C LEU A 138 -3.18 -11.21 7.31
N ARG A 139 -4.15 -11.85 6.67
CA ARG A 139 -5.28 -12.47 7.36
C ARG A 139 -4.82 -13.51 8.35
N ASP A 140 -3.94 -14.41 7.94
CA ASP A 140 -3.45 -15.48 8.80
C ASP A 140 -2.64 -14.96 9.99
N VAL A 141 -1.81 -13.96 9.77
CA VAL A 141 -1.04 -13.33 10.85
C VAL A 141 -1.96 -12.58 11.81
N THR A 142 -2.93 -11.84 11.29
CA THR A 142 -3.90 -11.10 12.10
C THR A 142 -4.75 -12.05 12.96
N GLU A 143 -5.16 -13.17 12.40
CA GLU A 143 -5.93 -14.18 13.10
C GLU A 143 -5.13 -14.80 14.24
N ARG A 144 -3.84 -15.08 14.02
CA ARG A 144 -2.94 -15.59 15.08
C ARG A 144 -2.76 -14.58 16.21
N LEU A 145 -2.57 -13.31 15.88
CA LEU A 145 -2.47 -12.24 16.88
C LEU A 145 -3.73 -12.13 17.71
N HIS A 146 -4.87 -12.22 17.07
CA HIS A 146 -6.16 -12.15 17.73
C HIS A 146 -6.37 -13.34 18.69
N ASN A 147 -5.96 -14.52 18.28
CA ASN A 147 -6.03 -15.71 19.12
C ASN A 147 -5.10 -15.60 20.33
N GLU A 148 -3.91 -15.06 20.16
CA GLU A 148 -2.99 -14.81 21.28
C GLU A 148 -3.60 -13.84 22.30
N GLU A 149 -4.24 -12.77 21.85
CA GLU A 149 -4.91 -11.80 22.73
C GLU A 149 -6.06 -12.42 23.52
N ARG A 150 -6.71 -13.43 22.95
CA ARG A 150 -7.78 -14.18 23.62
C ARG A 150 -7.27 -15.28 24.54
N GLY A 151 -5.98 -15.54 24.54
CA GLY A 151 -5.41 -16.65 25.30
C GLY A 151 -5.68 -18.03 24.69
N LEU A 152 -5.92 -18.06 23.40
CA LEU A 152 -6.22 -19.32 22.68
C LEU A 152 -4.98 -19.96 22.05
#